data_64f723f98d6a15c46bb23b8678f7fe9f
#
_entry.id   64f723f98d6a15c46bb23b8678f7fe9f
#
_cell.length_a   1.000
_cell.length_b   1.000
_cell.length_c   1.000
_cell.angle_alpha   90.00
_cell.angle_beta   90.00
_cell.angle_gamma   90.00
#
_symmetry.space_group_name_H-M   'P 1'
#
loop_
_entity.id
_entity.type
_entity.pdbx_description
1 polymer ?
#
loop_
_entity_poly.entity_id
_entity_poly.type
_entity_poly.pdbx_seq_one_letter_code
_entity_poly.pdbx_strand_id
1 'polypeptide(L)'
;MKKKKDKITIRSNAAEYLTYVTSVGDQQDCYEDENIWLTQKMMATLYDVGLPTINEHIKKIYADSELEESATIRNFRIVQTEGDRSITRSVKHYGLQMIIAVGFKVNSERAVQFRKWVNRITKEYTIKGWVMDSERLKKGSFLTDKYFEEQLERVREIRASERKFYQKITDLYATALDYDKTAAATKRFYATVQNKMRFAVH
;
A
#
# COMPACT_ATOMS: atom_id res chain seq x y z
N MET A 1 -29.01 28.28 3.60
CA MET A 1 -28.92 26.82 3.73
C MET A 1 -27.45 26.43 3.81
N LYS A 2 -26.99 26.01 4.98
CA LYS A 2 -25.61 25.49 5.16
C LYS A 2 -25.54 24.10 4.51
N LYS A 3 -24.76 23.95 3.41
CA LYS A 3 -24.43 22.65 2.85
C LYS A 3 -23.81 21.79 3.95
N LYS A 4 -24.47 20.69 4.31
CA LYS A 4 -23.87 19.63 5.14
C LYS A 4 -22.58 19.22 4.46
N LYS A 5 -21.42 19.51 5.07
CA LYS A 5 -20.14 18.91 4.66
C LYS A 5 -20.27 17.41 4.92
N ASP A 6 -20.34 16.63 3.86
CA ASP A 6 -20.27 15.19 3.98
C ASP A 6 -18.99 14.82 4.74
N LYS A 7 -19.17 14.15 5.87
CA LYS A 7 -18.09 13.75 6.76
C LYS A 7 -17.42 12.55 6.09
N ILE A 8 -16.45 12.84 5.20
CA ILE A 8 -15.68 11.80 4.52
C ILE A 8 -14.78 11.16 5.58
N THR A 9 -15.13 9.95 5.97
CA THR A 9 -14.34 9.13 6.88
C THR A 9 -13.39 8.30 6.04
N ILE A 10 -12.09 8.55 6.14
CA ILE A 10 -11.07 7.68 5.54
C ILE A 10 -11.17 6.34 6.26
N ARG A 11 -11.78 5.37 5.62
CA ARG A 11 -11.93 4.04 6.16
C ARG A 11 -10.59 3.31 6.16
N SER A 12 -10.49 2.26 6.93
CA SER A 12 -9.25 1.64 7.36
C SER A 12 -8.52 0.79 6.32
N ASN A 13 -8.93 0.84 5.08
CA ASN A 13 -8.49 -0.05 4.01
C ASN A 13 -7.72 0.77 2.96
N ALA A 14 -6.57 0.27 2.50
CA ALA A 14 -5.73 0.95 1.50
C ALA A 14 -6.49 1.19 0.19
N ALA A 15 -7.37 0.26 -0.23
CA ALA A 15 -8.19 0.41 -1.41
C ALA A 15 -9.22 1.54 -1.27
N GLU A 16 -9.80 1.73 -0.09
CA GLU A 16 -10.72 2.84 0.16
C GLU A 16 -10.01 4.19 0.20
N TYR A 17 -8.77 4.23 0.72
CA TYR A 17 -7.93 5.43 0.64
C TYR A 17 -7.58 5.75 -0.81
N LEU A 18 -7.18 4.77 -1.60
CA LEU A 18 -6.90 4.91 -3.03
C LEU A 18 -8.15 5.35 -3.80
N THR A 19 -9.29 4.72 -3.54
CA THR A 19 -10.58 5.11 -4.13
C THR A 19 -10.98 6.52 -3.72
N TYR A 20 -10.77 6.89 -2.46
CA TYR A 20 -11.02 8.24 -1.98
C TYR A 20 -10.10 9.26 -2.66
N VAL A 21 -8.81 8.99 -2.77
CA VAL A 21 -7.84 9.87 -3.44
C VAL A 21 -8.20 10.04 -4.91
N THR A 22 -8.59 8.98 -5.61
CA THR A 22 -9.03 9.04 -7.01
C THR A 22 -10.40 9.69 -7.19
N SER A 23 -11.32 9.56 -6.22
CA SER A 23 -12.65 10.20 -6.27
C SER A 23 -12.62 11.70 -6.00
N VAL A 24 -11.57 12.21 -5.36
CA VAL A 24 -11.35 13.65 -5.13
C VAL A 24 -10.90 14.35 -6.42
N GLY A 25 -10.39 13.61 -7.40
CA GLY A 25 -10.04 14.10 -8.73
C GLY A 25 -11.17 13.85 -9.72
N ASP A 26 -11.59 14.88 -10.44
CA ASP A 26 -12.54 14.78 -11.55
C ASP A 26 -11.99 13.98 -12.76
N GLN A 27 -10.85 13.30 -12.63
CA GLN A 27 -10.15 12.68 -13.75
C GLN A 27 -9.66 11.27 -13.46
N GLN A 28 -9.94 10.37 -14.39
CA GLN A 28 -9.53 8.96 -14.43
C GLN A 28 -8.00 8.72 -14.46
N ASP A 29 -7.19 9.78 -14.54
CA ASP A 29 -5.75 9.71 -14.85
C ASP A 29 -4.84 9.82 -13.62
N CYS A 30 -5.38 9.64 -12.41
CA CYS A 30 -4.57 9.75 -11.19
C CYS A 30 -3.72 8.51 -10.86
N TYR A 31 -3.90 7.41 -11.60
CA TYR A 31 -3.15 6.17 -11.40
C TYR A 31 -2.40 5.80 -12.67
N GLU A 32 -1.09 5.95 -12.67
CA GLU A 32 -0.20 5.59 -13.78
C GLU A 32 1.11 5.03 -13.24
N ASP A 33 1.65 4.02 -13.91
CA ASP A 33 2.90 3.36 -13.54
C ASP A 33 2.92 2.86 -12.07
N GLU A 34 1.81 2.28 -11.59
CA GLU A 34 1.64 1.78 -10.22
C GLU A 34 1.82 2.88 -9.15
N ASN A 35 1.65 4.13 -9.52
CA ASN A 35 1.76 5.30 -8.65
C ASN A 35 0.49 6.16 -8.72
N ILE A 36 0.27 6.94 -7.67
CA ILE A 36 -0.83 7.90 -7.58
C ILE A 36 -0.27 9.28 -7.74
N TRP A 37 -0.89 10.06 -8.62
CA TRP A 37 -0.48 11.39 -8.97
C TRP A 37 -1.58 12.40 -8.67
N LEU A 38 -1.32 13.38 -7.80
CA LEU A 38 -2.27 14.43 -7.45
C LEU A 38 -1.71 15.83 -7.74
N THR A 39 -2.59 16.72 -8.17
CA THR A 39 -2.28 18.16 -8.22
C THR A 39 -2.27 18.75 -6.80
N GLN A 40 -1.67 19.93 -6.63
CA GLN A 40 -1.75 20.66 -5.35
C GLN A 40 -3.20 20.94 -4.94
N LYS A 41 -4.09 21.22 -5.90
CA LYS A 41 -5.51 21.46 -5.64
C LYS A 41 -6.20 20.21 -5.09
N MET A 42 -5.90 19.04 -5.65
CA MET A 42 -6.43 17.77 -5.19
C MET A 42 -5.91 17.44 -3.79
N MET A 43 -4.62 17.67 -3.50
CA MET A 43 -4.07 17.51 -2.15
C MET A 43 -4.70 18.47 -1.14
N ALA A 44 -4.99 19.72 -1.54
CA ALA A 44 -5.69 20.69 -0.70
C ALA A 44 -7.09 20.19 -0.31
N THR A 45 -7.81 19.61 -1.28
CA THR A 45 -9.12 18.98 -1.03
C THR A 45 -8.98 17.72 -0.18
N LEU A 46 -7.99 16.87 -0.44
CA LEU A 46 -7.72 15.64 0.29
C LEU A 46 -7.51 15.91 1.78
N TYR A 47 -6.65 16.87 2.10
CA TYR A 47 -6.31 17.21 3.49
C TYR A 47 -7.19 18.29 4.11
N ASP A 48 -8.17 18.82 3.38
CA ASP A 48 -9.08 19.90 3.84
C ASP A 48 -8.32 21.13 4.33
N VAL A 49 -7.39 21.62 3.51
CA VAL A 49 -6.57 22.82 3.77
C VAL A 49 -6.51 23.72 2.54
N GLY A 50 -6.01 24.94 2.74
CA GLY A 50 -5.82 25.88 1.63
C GLY A 50 -4.69 25.47 0.67
N LEU A 51 -4.81 25.84 -0.59
CA LEU A 51 -3.76 25.63 -1.61
C LEU A 51 -2.41 26.25 -1.21
N PRO A 52 -2.36 27.50 -0.63
CA PRO A 52 -1.11 28.08 -0.16
C PRO A 52 -0.37 27.20 0.86
N THR A 53 -1.11 26.58 1.79
CA THR A 53 -0.54 25.67 2.80
C THR A 53 0.13 24.46 2.15
N ILE A 54 -0.52 23.85 1.15
CA ILE A 54 0.08 22.74 0.40
C ILE A 54 1.36 23.18 -0.29
N ASN A 55 1.32 24.33 -0.97
CA ASN A 55 2.50 24.86 -1.67
C ASN A 55 3.67 25.16 -0.73
N GLU A 56 3.39 25.70 0.45
CA GLU A 56 4.39 25.96 1.48
C GLU A 56 5.05 24.65 1.95
N HIS A 57 4.24 23.64 2.29
CA HIS A 57 4.78 22.35 2.72
C HIS A 57 5.59 21.65 1.64
N ILE A 58 5.16 21.68 0.38
CA ILE A 58 5.92 21.12 -0.73
C ILE A 58 7.29 21.80 -0.87
N LYS A 59 7.32 23.14 -0.84
CA LYS A 59 8.58 23.89 -0.88
C LYS A 59 9.51 23.52 0.27
N LYS A 60 8.95 23.38 1.47
CA LYS A 60 9.73 23.01 2.66
C LYS A 60 10.28 21.59 2.58
N ILE A 61 9.50 20.62 2.08
CA ILE A 61 9.94 19.23 1.88
C ILE A 61 11.14 19.18 0.93
N TYR A 62 11.13 19.95 -0.16
CA TYR A 62 12.27 20.03 -1.08
C TYR A 62 13.45 20.79 -0.47
N ALA A 63 13.20 21.89 0.23
CA ALA A 63 14.27 22.66 0.89
C ALA A 63 14.99 21.85 1.98
N ASP A 64 14.24 21.00 2.70
CA ASP A 64 14.79 20.09 3.72
C ASP A 64 15.47 18.85 3.09
N SER A 65 15.49 18.72 1.76
CA SER A 65 16.00 17.55 1.02
C SER A 65 15.36 16.22 1.45
N GLU A 66 14.12 16.27 1.93
CA GLU A 66 13.35 15.07 2.31
C GLU A 66 12.95 14.25 1.08
N LEU A 67 12.67 14.93 -0.05
CA LEU A 67 12.38 14.33 -1.35
C LEU A 67 13.04 15.13 -2.48
N GLU A 68 13.35 14.44 -3.57
CA GLU A 68 13.86 15.08 -4.78
C GLU A 68 12.73 15.48 -5.74
N GLU A 69 12.82 16.70 -6.30
CA GLU A 69 11.79 17.22 -7.21
C GLU A 69 11.67 16.37 -8.48
N SER A 70 12.81 15.94 -9.05
CA SER A 70 12.85 15.12 -10.26
C SER A 70 12.15 13.76 -10.13
N ALA A 71 12.15 13.18 -8.92
CA ALA A 71 11.57 11.87 -8.65
C ALA A 71 10.08 11.95 -8.28
N THR A 72 9.60 13.13 -7.89
CA THR A 72 8.26 13.26 -7.31
C THR A 72 7.28 14.11 -8.11
N ILE A 73 7.73 14.70 -9.23
CA ILE A 73 6.90 15.54 -10.09
C ILE A 73 6.78 14.95 -11.48
N ARG A 74 5.56 14.97 -12.02
CA ARG A 74 5.25 14.65 -13.40
C ARG A 74 4.27 15.68 -13.97
N ASN A 75 4.42 16.01 -15.24
CA ASN A 75 3.53 16.90 -15.94
C ASN A 75 2.58 16.09 -16.83
N PHE A 76 1.27 16.19 -16.56
CA PHE A 76 0.24 15.56 -17.37
C PHE A 76 -0.42 16.59 -18.27
N ARG A 77 -0.71 16.18 -19.50
CA ARG A 77 -1.49 17.00 -20.45
C ARG A 77 -2.96 16.74 -20.21
N ILE A 78 -3.67 17.76 -19.76
CA ILE A 78 -5.11 17.70 -19.51
C ILE A 78 -5.83 18.52 -20.56
N VAL A 79 -6.86 17.93 -21.18
CA VAL A 79 -7.75 18.63 -22.10
C VAL A 79 -8.91 19.19 -21.29
N GLN A 80 -9.01 20.51 -21.21
CA GLN A 80 -10.13 21.22 -20.57
C GLN A 80 -11.01 21.86 -21.65
N THR A 81 -12.32 21.64 -21.51
CA THR A 81 -13.29 22.31 -22.40
C THR A 81 -13.70 23.62 -21.75
N GLU A 82 -13.32 24.75 -22.38
CA GLU A 82 -13.74 26.10 -21.99
C GLU A 82 -14.71 26.64 -23.07
N GLY A 83 -16.02 26.55 -22.78
CA GLY A 83 -17.05 26.79 -23.79
C GLY A 83 -16.97 25.77 -24.91
N ASP A 84 -16.89 26.21 -26.17
CA ASP A 84 -16.79 25.36 -27.36
C ASP A 84 -15.33 24.98 -27.75
N ARG A 85 -14.34 25.36 -26.94
CA ARG A 85 -12.93 25.13 -27.27
C ARG A 85 -12.29 24.15 -26.33
N SER A 86 -11.61 23.14 -26.88
CA SER A 86 -10.74 22.23 -26.13
C SER A 86 -9.34 22.83 -26.02
N ILE A 87 -8.90 23.11 -24.79
CA ILE A 87 -7.57 23.65 -24.50
C ILE A 87 -6.75 22.58 -23.78
N THR A 88 -5.61 22.24 -24.37
CA THR A 88 -4.66 21.33 -23.72
C THR A 88 -3.73 22.12 -22.80
N ARG A 89 -3.73 21.78 -21.52
CA ARG A 89 -2.84 22.39 -20.51
C ARG A 89 -1.93 21.33 -19.92
N SER A 90 -0.65 21.70 -19.71
CA SER A 90 0.29 20.88 -18.94
C SER A 90 0.14 21.21 -17.46
N VAL A 91 -0.25 20.23 -16.65
CA VAL A 91 -0.52 20.41 -15.22
C VAL A 91 0.46 19.54 -14.42
N LYS A 92 1.13 20.21 -13.44
CA LYS A 92 2.07 19.55 -12.55
C LYS A 92 1.34 18.67 -11.54
N HIS A 93 1.71 17.39 -11.48
CA HIS A 93 1.22 16.42 -10.51
C HIS A 93 2.38 15.93 -9.63
N TYR A 94 2.04 15.51 -8.44
CA TYR A 94 2.95 15.02 -7.42
C TYR A 94 2.65 13.58 -7.09
N GLY A 95 3.68 12.74 -7.05
CA GLY A 95 3.58 11.32 -6.77
C GLY A 95 3.21 10.99 -5.33
N LEU A 96 2.89 9.73 -5.07
CA LEU A 96 2.44 9.23 -3.76
C LEU A 96 3.39 9.60 -2.62
N GLN A 97 4.70 9.59 -2.85
CA GLN A 97 5.68 9.97 -1.83
C GLN A 97 5.46 11.41 -1.33
N MET A 98 5.25 12.36 -2.24
CA MET A 98 4.94 13.75 -1.89
C MET A 98 3.59 13.88 -1.18
N ILE A 99 2.58 13.13 -1.61
CA ILE A 99 1.26 13.11 -0.98
C ILE A 99 1.40 12.67 0.49
N ILE A 100 2.18 11.62 0.74
CA ILE A 100 2.46 11.10 2.08
C ILE A 100 3.20 12.15 2.92
N ALA A 101 4.30 12.71 2.41
CA ALA A 101 5.12 13.69 3.12
C ALA A 101 4.30 14.93 3.53
N VAL A 102 3.48 15.47 2.62
CA VAL A 102 2.55 16.56 2.90
C VAL A 102 1.55 16.18 4.01
N GLY A 103 1.01 14.96 3.99
CA GLY A 103 0.07 14.47 4.99
C GLY A 103 0.65 14.41 6.40
N PHE A 104 1.96 14.24 6.54
CA PHE A 104 2.66 14.33 7.83
C PHE A 104 2.90 15.77 8.29
N LYS A 105 3.08 16.72 7.37
CA LYS A 105 3.35 18.14 7.69
C LYS A 105 2.07 18.93 7.96
N VAL A 106 0.95 18.59 7.32
CA VAL A 106 -0.32 19.30 7.44
C VAL A 106 -0.99 19.05 8.80
N ASN A 107 -1.55 20.12 9.38
CA ASN A 107 -2.32 20.04 10.63
C ASN A 107 -3.83 20.22 10.34
N SER A 108 -4.52 19.10 10.04
CA SER A 108 -5.97 19.05 9.85
C SER A 108 -6.54 17.74 10.38
N GLU A 109 -7.85 17.68 10.61
CA GLU A 109 -8.52 16.46 11.07
C GLU A 109 -8.31 15.31 10.07
N ARG A 110 -8.38 15.59 8.75
CA ARG A 110 -8.13 14.59 7.71
C ARG A 110 -6.68 14.11 7.69
N ALA A 111 -5.72 15.00 7.91
CA ALA A 111 -4.32 14.61 8.02
C ALA A 111 -4.08 13.73 9.26
N VAL A 112 -4.79 13.98 10.37
CA VAL A 112 -4.74 13.09 11.55
C VAL A 112 -5.27 11.70 11.22
N GLN A 113 -6.40 11.60 10.51
CA GLN A 113 -6.96 10.31 10.10
C GLN A 113 -5.99 9.57 9.16
N PHE A 114 -5.38 10.29 8.21
CA PHE A 114 -4.35 9.75 7.32
C PHE A 114 -3.16 9.20 8.12
N ARG A 115 -2.60 9.96 9.06
CA ARG A 115 -1.47 9.50 9.90
C ARG A 115 -1.82 8.28 10.75
N LYS A 116 -3.05 8.17 11.28
CA LYS A 116 -3.52 6.97 11.99
C LYS A 116 -3.54 5.75 11.08
N TRP A 117 -3.98 5.92 9.84
CA TRP A 117 -3.97 4.85 8.85
C TRP A 117 -2.55 4.41 8.49
N VAL A 118 -1.64 5.34 8.18
CA VAL A 118 -0.23 5.03 7.88
C VAL A 118 0.45 4.34 9.08
N ASN A 119 0.25 4.84 10.29
CA ASN A 119 0.83 4.25 11.50
C ASN A 119 0.37 2.81 11.71
N ARG A 120 -0.89 2.49 11.40
CA ARG A 120 -1.38 1.12 11.47
C ARG A 120 -0.63 0.20 10.50
N ILE A 121 -0.48 0.62 9.24
CA ILE A 121 0.26 -0.13 8.22
C ILE A 121 1.71 -0.34 8.65
N THR A 122 2.38 0.74 9.06
CA THR A 122 3.78 0.69 9.51
C THR A 122 3.95 -0.23 10.72
N LYS A 123 3.05 -0.14 11.72
CA LYS A 123 3.05 -1.02 12.88
C LYS A 123 2.88 -2.49 12.47
N GLU A 124 1.93 -2.77 11.60
CA GLU A 124 1.66 -4.13 11.14
C GLU A 124 2.85 -4.70 10.38
N TYR A 125 3.43 -3.93 9.47
CA TYR A 125 4.63 -4.31 8.73
C TYR A 125 5.83 -4.54 9.67
N THR A 126 6.07 -3.64 10.64
CA THR A 126 7.19 -3.74 11.58
C THR A 126 7.10 -5.00 12.46
N ILE A 127 5.89 -5.35 12.90
CA ILE A 127 5.69 -6.51 13.79
C ILE A 127 5.68 -7.82 13.01
N LYS A 128 4.97 -7.86 11.87
CA LYS A 128 4.72 -9.11 11.11
C LYS A 128 5.68 -9.30 9.94
N GLY A 129 6.35 -8.24 9.46
CA GLY A 129 7.16 -8.26 8.25
C GLY A 129 6.36 -8.20 6.94
N TRP A 130 5.03 -8.07 7.00
CA TRP A 130 4.15 -7.98 5.84
C TRP A 130 2.85 -7.24 6.16
N VAL A 131 2.21 -6.69 5.13
CA VAL A 131 0.87 -6.12 5.17
C VAL A 131 0.09 -6.65 3.98
N MET A 132 -1.14 -7.08 4.22
CA MET A 132 -2.02 -7.61 3.17
C MET A 132 -3.40 -6.94 3.23
N ASP A 133 -3.88 -6.47 2.10
CA ASP A 133 -5.24 -6.00 1.94
C ASP A 133 -6.15 -7.16 1.50
N SER A 134 -6.66 -7.89 2.49
CA SER A 134 -7.51 -9.07 2.27
C SER A 134 -8.84 -8.73 1.59
N GLU A 135 -9.38 -7.51 1.76
CA GLU A 135 -10.61 -7.11 1.10
C GLU A 135 -10.38 -6.80 -0.38
N ARG A 136 -9.27 -6.16 -0.70
CA ARG A 136 -8.87 -5.91 -2.08
C ARG A 136 -8.65 -7.21 -2.83
N LEU A 137 -8.00 -8.19 -2.20
CA LEU A 137 -7.83 -9.54 -2.75
C LEU A 137 -9.17 -10.24 -3.02
N LYS A 138 -10.14 -10.15 -2.11
CA LYS A 138 -11.44 -10.79 -2.25
C LYS A 138 -12.31 -10.14 -3.32
N LYS A 139 -12.28 -8.82 -3.43
CA LYS A 139 -13.15 -8.06 -4.35
C LYS A 139 -12.63 -8.01 -5.79
N GLY A 140 -11.32 -8.29 -6.01
CA GLY A 140 -10.71 -8.29 -7.35
C GLY A 140 -10.72 -6.95 -8.09
N SER A 141 -11.25 -5.89 -7.48
CA SER A 141 -11.29 -4.56 -8.08
C SER A 141 -9.91 -3.90 -7.97
N PHE A 142 -9.41 -3.33 -9.05
CA PHE A 142 -8.09 -2.69 -9.19
C PHE A 142 -6.89 -3.63 -9.17
N LEU A 143 -7.09 -4.95 -9.34
CA LEU A 143 -5.99 -5.90 -9.46
C LEU A 143 -5.62 -6.05 -10.93
N THR A 144 -4.41 -5.70 -11.28
CA THR A 144 -3.83 -6.04 -12.58
C THR A 144 -3.34 -7.48 -12.56
N ASP A 145 -3.21 -8.11 -13.74
CA ASP A 145 -2.65 -9.47 -13.87
C ASP A 145 -1.28 -9.55 -13.19
N LYS A 146 -0.47 -8.49 -13.29
CA LYS A 146 0.83 -8.36 -12.63
C LYS A 146 0.75 -8.46 -11.11
N TYR A 147 -0.27 -7.84 -10.47
CA TYR A 147 -0.47 -7.98 -9.02
C TYR A 147 -0.74 -9.43 -8.61
N PHE A 148 -1.52 -10.15 -9.41
CA PHE A 148 -1.78 -11.57 -9.19
C PHE A 148 -0.50 -12.41 -9.32
N GLU A 149 0.32 -12.15 -10.33
CA GLU A 149 1.61 -12.82 -10.52
C GLU A 149 2.55 -12.59 -9.32
N GLU A 150 2.67 -11.34 -8.85
CA GLU A 150 3.44 -11.01 -7.65
C GLU A 150 2.93 -11.72 -6.39
N GLN A 151 1.62 -11.81 -6.21
CA GLN A 151 1.04 -12.55 -5.08
C GLN A 151 1.30 -14.04 -5.18
N LEU A 152 1.21 -14.64 -6.36
CA LEU A 152 1.55 -16.03 -6.60
C LEU A 152 3.03 -16.33 -6.31
N GLU A 153 3.92 -15.41 -6.65
CA GLU A 153 5.35 -15.54 -6.35
C GLU A 153 5.61 -15.52 -4.85
N ARG A 154 4.98 -14.60 -4.11
CA ARG A 154 5.06 -14.57 -2.64
C ARG A 154 4.53 -15.85 -1.99
N VAL A 155 3.42 -16.40 -2.49
CA VAL A 155 2.89 -17.69 -2.02
C VAL A 155 3.90 -18.82 -2.29
N ARG A 156 4.58 -18.81 -3.44
CA ARG A 156 5.63 -19.78 -3.77
C ARG A 156 6.84 -19.66 -2.82
N GLU A 157 7.26 -18.43 -2.51
CA GLU A 157 8.34 -18.17 -1.55
C GLU A 157 8.02 -18.69 -0.14
N ILE A 158 6.80 -18.44 0.35
CA ILE A 158 6.33 -18.94 1.64
C ILE A 158 6.37 -20.48 1.66
N ARG A 159 5.85 -21.14 0.62
CA ARG A 159 5.89 -22.60 0.49
C ARG A 159 7.31 -23.15 0.39
N ALA A 160 8.20 -22.44 -0.31
CA ALA A 160 9.62 -22.83 -0.38
C ALA A 160 10.32 -22.70 0.96
N SER A 161 9.99 -21.70 1.77
CA SER A 161 10.52 -21.52 3.13
C SER A 161 10.00 -22.61 4.07
N GLU A 162 8.71 -22.94 3.99
CA GLU A 162 8.11 -24.06 4.74
C GLU A 162 8.80 -25.38 4.43
N ARG A 163 9.05 -25.65 3.14
CA ARG A 163 9.76 -26.85 2.70
C ARG A 163 11.19 -26.91 3.22
N LYS A 164 11.92 -25.78 3.18
CA LYS A 164 13.29 -25.68 3.72
C LYS A 164 13.32 -25.92 5.24
N PHE A 165 12.36 -25.36 5.96
CA PHE A 165 12.23 -25.57 7.40
C PHE A 165 11.96 -27.04 7.73
N TYR A 166 11.04 -27.68 7.01
CA TYR A 166 10.76 -29.11 7.16
C TYR A 166 12.00 -29.98 6.88
N GLN A 167 12.76 -29.69 5.81
CA GLN A 167 14.01 -30.36 5.52
C GLN A 167 15.00 -30.23 6.67
N LYS A 168 15.20 -29.03 7.22
CA LYS A 168 16.10 -28.82 8.35
C LYS A 168 15.71 -29.63 9.60
N ILE A 169 14.41 -29.73 9.89
CA ILE A 169 13.93 -30.56 11.00
C ILE A 169 14.18 -32.05 10.73
N THR A 170 13.95 -32.51 9.50
CA THR A 170 14.23 -33.90 9.13
C THR A 170 15.72 -34.26 9.21
N ASP A 171 16.57 -33.34 8.75
CA ASP A 171 18.02 -33.49 8.81
C ASP A 171 18.51 -33.56 10.29
N LEU A 172 18.01 -32.65 11.12
CA LEU A 172 18.34 -32.62 12.54
C LEU A 172 17.91 -33.92 13.25
N TYR A 173 16.68 -34.39 12.98
CA TYR A 173 16.19 -35.64 13.57
C TYR A 173 16.99 -36.85 13.10
N ALA A 174 17.47 -36.83 11.85
CA ALA A 174 18.30 -37.91 11.31
C ALA A 174 19.71 -38.01 11.93
N THR A 175 20.15 -37.00 12.70
CA THR A 175 21.42 -37.05 13.46
C THR A 175 21.32 -37.78 14.77
N ALA A 176 20.13 -38.19 15.21
CA ALA A 176 19.96 -38.93 16.45
C ALA A 176 20.60 -40.34 16.33
N LEU A 177 21.27 -40.80 17.40
CA LEU A 177 21.97 -42.09 17.44
C LEU A 177 21.06 -43.30 17.24
N ASP A 178 19.78 -43.17 17.58
CA ASP A 178 18.74 -44.17 17.47
C ASP A 178 17.82 -43.97 16.27
N TYR A 179 18.26 -43.16 15.28
CA TYR A 179 17.47 -42.88 14.10
C TYR A 179 17.24 -44.09 13.21
N ASP A 180 15.98 -44.53 13.15
CA ASP A 180 15.52 -45.51 12.19
C ASP A 180 14.38 -44.94 11.33
N LYS A 181 14.61 -44.79 10.03
CA LYS A 181 13.64 -44.25 9.09
C LYS A 181 12.35 -45.04 8.99
N THR A 182 12.40 -46.33 9.32
CA THR A 182 11.27 -47.27 9.22
C THR A 182 10.47 -47.35 10.52
N ALA A 183 11.04 -46.92 11.64
CA ALA A 183 10.43 -46.95 12.96
C ALA A 183 9.10 -46.21 13.01
N ALA A 184 8.12 -46.76 13.72
CA ALA A 184 6.81 -46.16 13.95
C ALA A 184 6.91 -44.78 14.64
N ALA A 185 7.87 -44.63 15.57
CA ALA A 185 8.15 -43.37 16.26
C ALA A 185 8.58 -42.25 15.29
N THR A 186 9.48 -42.56 14.36
CA THR A 186 9.98 -41.66 13.34
C THR A 186 8.84 -41.20 12.38
N LYS A 187 8.02 -42.13 11.93
CA LYS A 187 6.86 -41.83 11.10
C LYS A 187 5.86 -40.92 11.82
N ARG A 188 5.60 -41.20 13.10
CA ARG A 188 4.70 -40.38 13.96
C ARG A 188 5.25 -38.97 14.18
N PHE A 189 6.57 -38.84 14.40
CA PHE A 189 7.24 -37.55 14.53
C PHE A 189 7.04 -36.70 13.29
N TYR A 190 7.35 -37.23 12.12
CA TYR A 190 7.19 -36.49 10.85
C TYR A 190 5.73 -36.09 10.57
N ALA A 191 4.78 -36.98 10.82
CA ALA A 191 3.35 -36.64 10.70
C ALA A 191 2.94 -35.52 11.66
N THR A 192 3.45 -35.51 12.88
CA THR A 192 3.17 -34.49 13.90
C THR A 192 3.75 -33.14 13.47
N VAL A 193 5.00 -33.11 12.97
CA VAL A 193 5.64 -31.89 12.46
C VAL A 193 4.87 -31.30 11.30
N GLN A 194 4.50 -32.12 10.31
CA GLN A 194 3.70 -31.67 9.16
C GLN A 194 2.34 -31.12 9.58
N ASN A 195 1.65 -31.78 10.50
CA ASN A 195 0.36 -31.30 10.99
C ASN A 195 0.48 -29.98 11.74
N LYS A 196 1.50 -29.81 12.60
CA LYS A 196 1.75 -28.56 13.31
C LYS A 196 2.11 -27.42 12.36
N MET A 197 2.90 -27.68 11.32
CA MET A 197 3.22 -26.66 10.31
C MET A 197 1.97 -26.25 9.53
N ARG A 198 1.12 -27.18 9.13
CA ARG A 198 -0.16 -26.85 8.47
C ARG A 198 -1.08 -26.04 9.38
N PHE A 199 -1.16 -26.38 10.66
CA PHE A 199 -1.99 -25.68 11.63
C PHE A 199 -1.48 -24.26 11.96
N ALA A 200 -0.17 -24.02 11.87
CA ALA A 200 0.42 -22.69 12.11
C ALA A 200 0.18 -21.71 10.94
N VAL A 201 -0.20 -22.20 9.75
CA VAL A 201 -0.45 -21.41 8.55
C VAL A 201 -1.95 -21.11 8.33
N HIS A 202 -2.82 -21.76 9.09
CA HIS A 202 -4.28 -21.51 9.10
C HIS A 202 -4.70 -20.73 10.35
#